data_019fe3d0d5285ed987d4efe7f8520a69
#
_entry.id   019fe3d0d5285ed987d4efe7f8520a69
#
_cell.length_a   1.000
_cell.length_b   1.000
_cell.length_c   1.000
_cell.angle_alpha   90.00
_cell.angle_beta   90.00
_cell.angle_gamma   90.00
#
_symmetry.space_group_name_H-M   'P 1'
#
loop_
_entity.id
_entity.type
_entity.pdbx_description
1 polymer ?
#
loop_
_entity_poly.entity_id
_entity_poly.type
_entity_poly.pdbx_seq_one_letter_code
_entity_poly.pdbx_strand_id
1 'polypeptide(L)'
;MILLLLLFFAVGVSVLFNASDVQAKTKTGFVTINGKSYYIKEDGSKLKGWLELNGKKYYFNKSTGVQVKGWVKNSKGQKRYFSKGAGVMLTGWVTDSKGQKRYFNTRTGYMQTRWLTLKGRKYYFYSQSGVAACKTFLTDSKKNTRYFTSACYMLTGWAKNSKNESRYFESSDGIMAKGFTTLSGKTYYFNTRSGKMVTGWKTINYNKYYFDKSTGVMATGEVTINGKKYKFNSNGVMIDTTSPTGTKTIKNYLAGALQPVGQALYVWGGGWNDSTRKGISSTMTNFYNSQSSSYDYNNYRDLSTANRAKGFDCSGFVGWAAYQIMQSKSGIGSGYTVVSGEIGSLYKSNGWGSIRTQANLASSNWKVYPGDVGYDSGHTWIILGQCKDKSAVIVHSTPNAGVQISGTPTPSGSYSSQAITLAQKYMSRYAGYTKYDYHTSSGNYIRRGNYFRWNRSTLSDPDGYLNMTADQILADLFN
;
A
#
# COMPACT_ATOMS: atom_id res chain seq x y z
N MET A 1 -37.14 -16.57 15.22
CA MET A 1 -36.78 -17.82 15.96
C MET A 1 -38.04 -18.67 16.04
N ILE A 2 -38.28 -19.53 15.07
CA ILE A 2 -39.32 -20.55 15.12
C ILE A 2 -38.69 -21.82 14.56
N LEU A 3 -38.47 -22.76 15.44
CA LEU A 3 -37.99 -24.12 15.19
C LEU A 3 -39.20 -24.95 14.79
N LEU A 4 -39.29 -25.37 13.54
CA LEU A 4 -40.36 -26.29 13.10
C LEU A 4 -39.81 -27.73 13.09
N LEU A 5 -40.16 -28.46 14.14
CA LEU A 5 -39.92 -29.90 14.27
C LEU A 5 -41.03 -30.63 13.49
N LEU A 6 -40.69 -31.30 12.40
CA LEU A 6 -41.64 -32.18 11.71
C LEU A 6 -41.45 -33.63 12.18
N LEU A 7 -42.35 -34.08 13.03
CA LEU A 7 -42.53 -35.51 13.37
C LEU A 7 -43.23 -36.22 12.21
N PHE A 8 -42.62 -37.26 11.68
CA PHE A 8 -43.29 -38.18 10.75
C PHE A 8 -43.80 -39.40 11.51
N PHE A 9 -45.12 -39.56 11.58
CA PHE A 9 -45.77 -40.77 12.00
C PHE A 9 -45.72 -41.81 10.85
N ALA A 10 -45.16 -42.97 11.11
CA ALA A 10 -45.27 -44.12 10.23
C ALA A 10 -46.50 -44.94 10.70
N VAL A 11 -47.55 -44.92 9.91
CA VAL A 11 -48.71 -45.80 10.15
C VAL A 11 -48.45 -47.11 9.39
N GLY A 12 -48.14 -48.18 10.11
CA GLY A 12 -48.11 -49.54 9.61
C GLY A 12 -49.51 -50.11 9.62
N VAL A 13 -50.04 -50.38 8.44
CA VAL A 13 -51.28 -51.17 8.29
C VAL A 13 -50.90 -52.59 7.85
N SER A 14 -51.13 -53.55 8.74
CA SER A 14 -51.05 -54.98 8.42
C SER A 14 -52.41 -55.43 7.91
N VAL A 15 -52.49 -55.84 6.67
CA VAL A 15 -53.71 -56.43 6.06
C VAL A 15 -53.46 -57.89 5.79
N LEU A 16 -54.21 -58.77 6.45
CA LEU A 16 -54.31 -60.22 6.15
C LEU A 16 -55.13 -60.43 4.86
N PHE A 17 -54.57 -61.13 3.90
CA PHE A 17 -55.26 -61.46 2.64
C PHE A 17 -55.68 -62.92 2.59
N ASN A 18 -57.00 -63.15 2.34
CA ASN A 18 -57.54 -64.42 1.87
C ASN A 18 -57.21 -64.60 0.38
N ALA A 19 -56.74 -65.79 0.03
CA ALA A 19 -56.37 -66.15 -1.34
C ALA A 19 -57.65 -66.45 -2.14
N SER A 20 -58.02 -65.57 -3.05
CA SER A 20 -58.75 -65.87 -4.28
C SER A 20 -58.57 -64.70 -5.25
N ASP A 21 -57.98 -64.98 -6.43
CA ASP A 21 -57.86 -64.16 -7.65
C ASP A 21 -57.88 -62.63 -7.48
N VAL A 22 -56.77 -62.09 -6.97
CA VAL A 22 -56.43 -60.71 -7.13
C VAL A 22 -55.12 -60.64 -7.95
N GLN A 23 -55.19 -60.26 -9.22
CA GLN A 23 -54.05 -59.72 -9.91
C GLN A 23 -53.41 -58.66 -8.96
N ALA A 24 -52.26 -59.00 -8.45
CA ALA A 24 -51.55 -58.13 -7.50
C ALA A 24 -51.34 -56.77 -8.19
N LYS A 25 -52.19 -55.78 -7.81
CA LYS A 25 -52.09 -54.43 -8.28
C LYS A 25 -50.67 -53.96 -7.96
N THR A 26 -49.83 -53.85 -8.98
CA THR A 26 -48.43 -53.51 -8.81
C THR A 26 -48.36 -52.22 -8.05
N LYS A 27 -47.75 -52.24 -6.86
CA LYS A 27 -47.68 -51.07 -5.97
C LYS A 27 -46.89 -49.97 -6.67
N THR A 28 -47.59 -48.99 -7.25
CA THR A 28 -46.98 -47.84 -7.95
C THR A 28 -46.38 -46.85 -6.92
N GLY A 29 -45.30 -46.15 -7.30
CA GLY A 29 -44.70 -45.13 -6.42
C GLY A 29 -43.36 -45.56 -5.83
N PHE A 30 -42.96 -44.90 -4.77
CA PHE A 30 -41.71 -45.20 -4.07
C PHE A 30 -41.80 -46.53 -3.32
N VAL A 31 -40.86 -47.44 -3.59
CA VAL A 31 -40.71 -48.73 -2.92
C VAL A 31 -39.28 -48.97 -2.52
N THR A 32 -39.09 -49.75 -1.44
CA THR A 32 -37.74 -50.19 -1.03
C THR A 32 -37.67 -51.71 -1.23
N ILE A 33 -36.69 -52.15 -2.02
CA ILE A 33 -36.45 -53.58 -2.28
C ILE A 33 -34.98 -53.85 -1.90
N ASN A 34 -34.75 -54.78 -1.00
CA ASN A 34 -33.41 -55.13 -0.50
C ASN A 34 -32.55 -53.92 -0.11
N GLY A 35 -33.16 -52.97 0.67
CA GLY A 35 -32.52 -51.75 1.15
C GLY A 35 -32.29 -50.67 0.10
N LYS A 36 -32.63 -50.86 -1.15
CA LYS A 36 -32.54 -49.92 -2.23
C LYS A 36 -33.89 -49.33 -2.59
N SER A 37 -33.96 -47.98 -2.74
CA SER A 37 -35.18 -47.28 -3.11
C SER A 37 -35.37 -47.22 -4.61
N TYR A 38 -36.58 -47.45 -5.09
CA TYR A 38 -37.00 -47.37 -6.48
C TYR A 38 -38.31 -46.57 -6.57
N TYR A 39 -38.68 -46.20 -7.80
CA TYR A 39 -40.01 -45.74 -8.16
C TYR A 39 -40.60 -46.66 -9.18
N ILE A 40 -41.72 -47.30 -8.86
CA ILE A 40 -42.41 -48.23 -9.76
C ILE A 40 -43.48 -47.42 -10.52
N LYS A 41 -43.48 -47.56 -11.84
CA LYS A 41 -44.48 -46.98 -12.71
C LYS A 41 -45.76 -47.82 -12.73
N GLU A 42 -46.80 -47.28 -13.37
CA GLU A 42 -48.08 -47.99 -13.52
C GLU A 42 -47.96 -49.34 -14.26
N ASP A 43 -47.00 -49.38 -15.21
CA ASP A 43 -46.68 -50.58 -15.95
C ASP A 43 -45.85 -51.62 -15.19
N GLY A 44 -45.60 -51.39 -13.89
CA GLY A 44 -44.77 -52.22 -13.05
C GLY A 44 -43.27 -52.09 -13.25
N SER A 45 -42.81 -51.30 -14.23
CA SER A 45 -41.39 -51.13 -14.52
C SER A 45 -40.73 -50.16 -13.54
N LYS A 46 -39.42 -50.31 -13.28
CA LYS A 46 -38.62 -49.36 -12.50
C LYS A 46 -38.35 -48.12 -13.32
N LEU A 47 -38.68 -46.93 -12.72
CA LEU A 47 -38.31 -45.67 -13.33
C LEU A 47 -36.79 -45.52 -13.41
N LYS A 48 -36.31 -45.02 -14.54
CA LYS A 48 -34.93 -44.65 -14.78
C LYS A 48 -34.84 -43.21 -15.20
N GLY A 49 -33.80 -42.47 -14.74
CA GLY A 49 -33.62 -41.06 -15.05
C GLY A 49 -34.38 -40.16 -14.08
N TRP A 50 -34.90 -39.03 -14.57
CA TRP A 50 -35.53 -38.01 -13.79
C TRP A 50 -37.01 -38.28 -13.46
N LEU A 51 -37.41 -37.93 -12.24
CA LEU A 51 -38.79 -37.83 -11.81
C LEU A 51 -39.04 -36.47 -11.21
N GLU A 52 -40.06 -35.80 -11.62
CA GLU A 52 -40.63 -34.63 -10.95
C GLU A 52 -41.98 -35.00 -10.35
N LEU A 53 -42.10 -34.91 -9.07
CA LEU A 53 -43.32 -35.27 -8.34
C LEU A 53 -43.55 -34.23 -7.22
N ASN A 54 -44.71 -33.59 -7.22
CA ASN A 54 -45.10 -32.56 -6.23
C ASN A 54 -44.04 -31.47 -6.10
N GLY A 55 -43.51 -30.97 -7.22
CA GLY A 55 -42.48 -29.93 -7.28
C GLY A 55 -41.08 -30.35 -6.78
N LYS A 56 -40.89 -31.63 -6.44
CA LYS A 56 -39.63 -32.21 -6.03
C LYS A 56 -39.00 -33.03 -7.14
N LYS A 57 -37.69 -32.89 -7.38
CA LYS A 57 -36.96 -33.62 -8.41
C LYS A 57 -36.16 -34.74 -7.76
N TYR A 58 -36.27 -35.93 -8.38
CA TYR A 58 -35.56 -37.16 -7.99
C TYR A 58 -34.79 -37.67 -9.19
N TYR A 59 -33.79 -38.46 -8.94
CA TYR A 59 -33.03 -39.12 -10.03
C TYR A 59 -32.80 -40.60 -9.71
N PHE A 60 -33.04 -41.41 -10.69
CA PHE A 60 -32.85 -42.87 -10.62
C PHE A 60 -31.74 -43.26 -11.59
N ASN A 61 -30.87 -44.14 -11.15
CA ASN A 61 -29.78 -44.65 -11.97
C ASN A 61 -30.31 -45.21 -13.29
N LYS A 62 -29.73 -44.79 -14.40
CA LYS A 62 -30.22 -45.16 -15.74
C LYS A 62 -30.10 -46.64 -16.04
N SER A 63 -29.13 -47.36 -15.44
CA SER A 63 -28.95 -48.79 -15.62
C SER A 63 -29.82 -49.61 -14.67
N THR A 64 -29.77 -49.28 -13.37
CA THR A 64 -30.35 -50.10 -12.30
C THR A 64 -31.71 -49.65 -11.81
N GLY A 65 -32.13 -48.43 -12.10
CA GLY A 65 -33.35 -47.81 -11.55
C GLY A 65 -33.27 -47.49 -10.04
N VAL A 66 -32.14 -47.65 -9.40
CA VAL A 66 -31.96 -47.30 -7.97
C VAL A 66 -32.01 -45.77 -7.79
N GLN A 67 -32.77 -45.33 -6.81
CA GLN A 67 -32.83 -43.91 -6.43
C GLN A 67 -31.46 -43.38 -6.00
N VAL A 68 -31.07 -42.28 -6.58
CA VAL A 68 -29.80 -41.61 -6.26
C VAL A 68 -29.98 -40.78 -4.97
N LYS A 69 -29.07 -40.98 -4.03
CA LYS A 69 -28.96 -40.22 -2.77
C LYS A 69 -27.52 -39.71 -2.58
N GLY A 70 -27.34 -38.59 -1.92
CA GLY A 70 -26.02 -38.00 -1.68
C GLY A 70 -25.45 -37.25 -2.89
N TRP A 71 -24.13 -37.19 -2.98
CA TRP A 71 -23.40 -36.47 -4.02
C TRP A 71 -23.37 -37.24 -5.35
N VAL A 72 -23.66 -36.53 -6.44
CA VAL A 72 -23.53 -37.03 -7.81
C VAL A 72 -22.73 -36.04 -8.63
N LYS A 73 -21.82 -36.57 -9.45
CA LYS A 73 -20.99 -35.78 -10.37
C LYS A 73 -21.28 -36.26 -11.81
N ASN A 74 -21.48 -35.29 -12.70
CA ASN A 74 -21.60 -35.61 -14.14
C ASN A 74 -20.23 -35.71 -14.82
N SER A 75 -20.20 -36.05 -16.12
CA SER A 75 -18.97 -36.11 -16.91
C SER A 75 -18.19 -34.80 -16.98
N LYS A 76 -18.88 -33.66 -16.85
CA LYS A 76 -18.26 -32.31 -16.83
C LYS A 76 -17.76 -31.91 -15.41
N GLY A 77 -17.81 -32.82 -14.44
CA GLY A 77 -17.36 -32.53 -13.06
C GLY A 77 -18.35 -31.74 -12.20
N GLN A 78 -19.50 -31.35 -12.73
CA GLN A 78 -20.52 -30.60 -11.99
C GLN A 78 -21.23 -31.48 -10.98
N LYS A 79 -21.43 -31.00 -9.76
CA LYS A 79 -21.99 -31.80 -8.66
C LYS A 79 -23.43 -31.40 -8.35
N ARG A 80 -24.27 -32.36 -8.06
CA ARG A 80 -25.60 -32.23 -7.44
C ARG A 80 -25.62 -32.96 -6.12
N TYR A 81 -26.56 -32.60 -5.26
CA TYR A 81 -26.78 -33.34 -4.03
C TYR A 81 -28.24 -33.69 -3.89
N PHE A 82 -28.49 -34.98 -3.62
CA PHE A 82 -29.80 -35.49 -3.30
C PHE A 82 -29.87 -35.82 -1.82
N SER A 83 -30.94 -35.42 -1.14
CA SER A 83 -31.08 -35.62 0.31
C SER A 83 -30.90 -37.12 0.68
N LYS A 84 -30.17 -37.41 1.75
CA LYS A 84 -29.88 -38.79 2.17
C LYS A 84 -31.14 -39.59 2.52
N GLY A 85 -32.13 -38.94 3.14
CA GLY A 85 -33.39 -39.59 3.47
C GLY A 85 -34.29 -39.81 2.24
N ALA A 86 -34.90 -38.75 1.77
CA ALA A 86 -35.92 -38.81 0.71
C ALA A 86 -35.36 -38.86 -0.73
N GLY A 87 -34.06 -38.62 -0.96
CA GLY A 87 -33.48 -38.57 -2.33
C GLY A 87 -33.95 -37.38 -3.17
N VAL A 88 -34.42 -36.29 -2.54
CA VAL A 88 -34.82 -35.07 -3.23
C VAL A 88 -33.61 -34.24 -3.63
N MET A 89 -33.57 -33.79 -4.89
CA MET A 89 -32.52 -32.88 -5.37
C MET A 89 -32.56 -31.58 -4.60
N LEU A 90 -31.43 -31.16 -4.03
CA LEU A 90 -31.35 -29.90 -3.33
C LEU A 90 -31.13 -28.74 -4.31
N THR A 91 -31.82 -27.63 -4.05
CA THR A 91 -31.72 -26.38 -4.81
C THR A 91 -31.68 -25.19 -3.83
N GLY A 92 -31.19 -24.04 -4.29
CA GLY A 92 -31.07 -22.84 -3.46
C GLY A 92 -30.01 -22.97 -2.36
N TRP A 93 -30.16 -22.21 -1.30
CA TRP A 93 -29.27 -22.25 -0.15
C TRP A 93 -29.50 -23.50 0.71
N VAL A 94 -28.42 -24.18 1.01
CA VAL A 94 -28.41 -25.36 1.87
C VAL A 94 -27.34 -25.23 2.93
N THR A 95 -27.68 -25.47 4.19
CA THR A 95 -26.73 -25.51 5.31
C THR A 95 -26.56 -26.96 5.77
N ASP A 96 -25.33 -27.43 5.87
CA ASP A 96 -25.06 -28.77 6.37
C ASP A 96 -24.98 -28.80 7.91
N SER A 97 -24.80 -30.01 8.48
CA SER A 97 -24.72 -30.21 9.95
C SER A 97 -23.53 -29.50 10.62
N LYS A 98 -22.52 -29.07 9.83
CA LYS A 98 -21.39 -28.28 10.32
C LYS A 98 -21.61 -26.77 10.19
N GLY A 99 -22.81 -26.31 9.82
CA GLY A 99 -23.14 -24.92 9.58
C GLY A 99 -22.57 -24.35 8.26
N GLN A 100 -21.96 -25.19 7.40
CA GLN A 100 -21.42 -24.75 6.13
C GLN A 100 -22.53 -24.55 5.12
N LYS A 101 -22.54 -23.39 4.47
CA LYS A 101 -23.56 -23.03 3.48
C LYS A 101 -23.06 -23.29 2.07
N ARG A 102 -23.93 -23.88 1.23
CA ARG A 102 -23.73 -24.05 -0.21
C ARG A 102 -24.94 -23.54 -0.96
N TYR A 103 -24.76 -23.21 -2.21
CA TYR A 103 -25.86 -22.83 -3.09
C TYR A 103 -25.93 -23.78 -4.28
N PHE A 104 -27.11 -24.29 -4.53
CA PHE A 104 -27.42 -25.12 -5.68
C PHE A 104 -28.33 -24.33 -6.62
N ASN A 105 -27.96 -24.26 -7.89
CA ASN A 105 -28.76 -23.53 -8.89
C ASN A 105 -30.21 -24.01 -8.86
N THR A 106 -31.15 -23.08 -8.72
CA THR A 106 -32.55 -23.41 -8.49
C THR A 106 -33.21 -24.16 -9.64
N ARG A 107 -32.73 -23.98 -10.88
CA ARG A 107 -33.27 -24.65 -12.06
C ARG A 107 -32.59 -26.00 -12.32
N THR A 108 -31.26 -26.04 -12.20
CA THR A 108 -30.47 -27.21 -12.62
C THR A 108 -30.03 -28.10 -11.49
N GLY A 109 -30.05 -27.65 -10.23
CA GLY A 109 -29.55 -28.35 -9.06
C GLY A 109 -28.04 -28.44 -8.97
N TYR A 110 -27.27 -27.85 -9.91
CA TYR A 110 -25.81 -27.90 -9.81
C TYR A 110 -25.27 -27.02 -8.70
N MET A 111 -24.32 -27.55 -7.94
CA MET A 111 -23.62 -26.84 -6.89
C MET A 111 -22.87 -25.67 -7.47
N GLN A 112 -23.07 -24.49 -6.88
CA GLN A 112 -22.34 -23.29 -7.25
C GLN A 112 -20.91 -23.32 -6.73
N THR A 113 -19.99 -22.84 -7.56
CA THR A 113 -18.58 -22.59 -7.21
C THR A 113 -18.15 -21.25 -7.75
N ARG A 114 -17.09 -20.66 -7.15
CA ARG A 114 -16.57 -19.34 -7.49
C ARG A 114 -17.62 -18.24 -7.28
N TRP A 115 -17.63 -17.20 -8.11
CA TRP A 115 -18.49 -16.03 -7.97
C TRP A 115 -19.93 -16.30 -8.40
N LEU A 116 -20.87 -15.74 -7.62
CA LEU A 116 -22.28 -15.72 -7.95
C LEU A 116 -22.92 -14.41 -7.47
N THR A 117 -23.73 -13.79 -8.31
CA THR A 117 -24.55 -12.64 -7.92
C THR A 117 -26.00 -13.10 -7.74
N LEU A 118 -26.57 -12.83 -6.57
CA LEU A 118 -27.97 -13.10 -6.25
C LEU A 118 -28.60 -11.84 -5.66
N LYS A 119 -29.67 -11.36 -6.28
CA LYS A 119 -30.40 -10.17 -5.82
C LYS A 119 -29.47 -8.98 -5.54
N GLY A 120 -28.55 -8.68 -6.45
CA GLY A 120 -27.57 -7.58 -6.35
C GLY A 120 -26.39 -7.82 -5.39
N ARG A 121 -26.38 -8.91 -4.64
CA ARG A 121 -25.29 -9.25 -3.71
C ARG A 121 -24.33 -10.27 -4.33
N LYS A 122 -23.03 -10.05 -4.20
CA LYS A 122 -21.97 -10.96 -4.67
C LYS A 122 -21.58 -11.96 -3.59
N TYR A 123 -21.45 -13.23 -3.98
CA TYR A 123 -21.05 -14.34 -3.12
C TYR A 123 -19.86 -15.04 -3.74
N TYR A 124 -19.06 -15.67 -2.93
CA TYR A 124 -17.95 -16.52 -3.40
C TYR A 124 -18.03 -17.90 -2.76
N PHE A 125 -17.92 -18.94 -3.59
CA PHE A 125 -17.94 -20.33 -3.18
C PHE A 125 -16.59 -20.98 -3.52
N TYR A 126 -15.98 -21.65 -2.55
CA TYR A 126 -14.71 -22.33 -2.78
C TYR A 126 -14.85 -23.39 -3.89
N SER A 127 -13.90 -23.38 -4.83
CA SER A 127 -14.01 -24.17 -6.08
C SER A 127 -14.09 -25.68 -5.87
N GLN A 128 -13.42 -26.22 -4.85
CA GLN A 128 -13.42 -27.64 -4.57
C GLN A 128 -14.63 -28.09 -3.75
N SER A 129 -14.99 -27.35 -2.71
CA SER A 129 -16.02 -27.74 -1.73
C SER A 129 -17.40 -27.16 -2.02
N GLY A 130 -17.50 -26.10 -2.82
CA GLY A 130 -18.73 -25.33 -3.01
C GLY A 130 -19.24 -24.63 -1.74
N VAL A 131 -18.45 -24.60 -0.66
CA VAL A 131 -18.81 -23.89 0.56
C VAL A 131 -18.73 -22.40 0.31
N ALA A 132 -19.72 -21.63 0.77
CA ALA A 132 -19.72 -20.18 0.69
C ALA A 132 -18.68 -19.57 1.63
N ALA A 133 -17.97 -18.56 1.19
CA ALA A 133 -17.17 -17.73 2.08
C ALA A 133 -18.10 -16.92 2.98
N CYS A 134 -18.01 -17.14 4.29
CA CYS A 134 -18.84 -16.46 5.28
C CYS A 134 -17.98 -16.04 6.46
N LYS A 135 -18.22 -14.82 7.00
CA LYS A 135 -17.51 -14.25 8.15
C LYS A 135 -15.99 -14.37 8.02
N THR A 136 -15.47 -14.12 6.81
CA THR A 136 -14.05 -14.33 6.50
C THR A 136 -13.50 -13.29 5.53
N PHE A 137 -12.19 -13.09 5.60
CA PHE A 137 -11.43 -12.36 4.58
C PHE A 137 -10.91 -13.35 3.53
N LEU A 138 -11.00 -12.97 2.27
CA LEU A 138 -10.35 -13.67 1.16
C LEU A 138 -9.41 -12.72 0.45
N THR A 139 -8.19 -13.19 0.19
CA THR A 139 -7.18 -12.47 -0.58
C THR A 139 -6.90 -13.25 -1.87
N ASP A 140 -7.02 -12.57 -3.00
CA ASP A 140 -6.74 -13.17 -4.30
C ASP A 140 -5.23 -13.15 -4.65
N SER A 141 -4.87 -13.73 -5.79
CA SER A 141 -3.48 -13.79 -6.27
C SER A 141 -2.86 -12.40 -6.53
N LYS A 142 -3.68 -11.38 -6.76
CA LYS A 142 -3.28 -9.97 -6.91
C LYS A 142 -3.16 -9.24 -5.58
N LYS A 143 -3.24 -9.95 -4.44
CA LYS A 143 -3.24 -9.43 -3.06
C LYS A 143 -4.43 -8.53 -2.71
N ASN A 144 -5.50 -8.53 -3.51
CA ASN A 144 -6.75 -7.85 -3.20
C ASN A 144 -7.51 -8.63 -2.12
N THR A 145 -7.88 -7.95 -1.05
CA THR A 145 -8.58 -8.56 0.09
C THR A 145 -10.04 -8.11 0.10
N ARG A 146 -10.97 -9.06 0.26
CA ARG A 146 -12.42 -8.82 0.40
C ARG A 146 -12.92 -9.46 1.67
N TYR A 147 -13.99 -8.93 2.23
CA TYR A 147 -14.64 -9.51 3.39
C TYR A 147 -16.04 -10.03 3.02
N PHE A 148 -16.36 -11.21 3.51
CA PHE A 148 -17.69 -11.81 3.38
C PHE A 148 -18.38 -11.84 4.74
N THR A 149 -19.59 -11.32 4.80
CA THR A 149 -20.39 -11.18 6.01
C THR A 149 -20.81 -12.54 6.60
N SER A 150 -21.44 -12.54 7.78
CA SER A 150 -22.06 -13.75 8.34
C SER A 150 -23.20 -14.29 7.46
N ALA A 151 -23.85 -13.42 6.68
CA ALA A 151 -24.81 -13.78 5.65
C ALA A 151 -24.15 -14.21 4.32
N CYS A 152 -22.80 -14.30 4.27
CA CYS A 152 -21.97 -14.82 3.19
C CYS A 152 -21.91 -13.94 1.93
N TYR A 153 -22.43 -12.74 1.93
CA TYR A 153 -22.24 -11.82 0.79
C TYR A 153 -21.02 -10.92 0.99
N MET A 154 -20.41 -10.53 -0.12
CA MET A 154 -19.28 -9.62 -0.16
C MET A 154 -19.68 -8.25 0.38
N LEU A 155 -18.90 -7.74 1.32
CA LEU A 155 -19.12 -6.42 1.92
C LEU A 155 -18.58 -5.32 0.99
N THR A 156 -19.31 -4.22 0.89
CA THR A 156 -18.91 -2.98 0.22
C THR A 156 -19.23 -1.78 1.10
N GLY A 157 -18.51 -0.66 0.87
CA GLY A 157 -18.68 0.55 1.65
C GLY A 157 -18.01 0.51 3.02
N TRP A 158 -18.45 1.40 3.90
CA TRP A 158 -17.93 1.51 5.27
C TRP A 158 -18.40 0.35 6.14
N ALA A 159 -17.50 -0.15 6.97
CA ALA A 159 -17.80 -1.18 7.96
C ALA A 159 -17.05 -0.92 9.26
N LYS A 160 -17.71 -1.22 10.39
CA LYS A 160 -17.13 -1.24 11.72
C LYS A 160 -17.21 -2.64 12.30
N ASN A 161 -16.19 -3.06 13.01
CA ASN A 161 -16.23 -4.31 13.79
C ASN A 161 -16.69 -4.03 15.25
N SER A 162 -16.77 -5.09 16.06
CA SER A 162 -17.15 -5.01 17.48
C SER A 162 -16.20 -4.17 18.35
N LYS A 163 -14.97 -3.92 17.88
CA LYS A 163 -13.99 -3.05 18.53
C LYS A 163 -14.04 -1.61 18.02
N ASN A 164 -15.10 -1.22 17.32
CA ASN A 164 -15.29 0.10 16.69
C ASN A 164 -14.21 0.48 15.66
N GLU A 165 -13.48 -0.50 15.11
CA GLU A 165 -12.47 -0.28 14.07
C GLU A 165 -13.13 -0.18 12.71
N SER A 166 -12.93 0.94 12.01
CA SER A 166 -13.51 1.18 10.70
C SER A 166 -12.60 0.64 9.58
N ARG A 167 -13.23 0.13 8.52
CA ARG A 167 -12.60 -0.23 7.24
C ARG A 167 -13.50 0.25 6.11
N TYR A 168 -12.93 0.38 4.94
CA TYR A 168 -13.69 0.65 3.73
C TYR A 168 -13.44 -0.43 2.69
N PHE A 169 -14.49 -0.82 2.01
CA PHE A 169 -14.47 -1.80 0.92
C PHE A 169 -15.05 -1.13 -0.33
N GLU A 170 -14.27 -1.11 -1.41
CA GLU A 170 -14.66 -0.42 -2.65
C GLU A 170 -16.06 -0.86 -3.12
N SER A 171 -16.88 0.12 -3.51
CA SER A 171 -18.28 -0.12 -3.90
C SER A 171 -18.41 -0.99 -5.16
N SER A 172 -17.46 -0.90 -6.07
CA SER A 172 -17.46 -1.61 -7.36
C SER A 172 -17.16 -3.10 -7.23
N ASP A 173 -16.18 -3.45 -6.40
CA ASP A 173 -15.60 -4.81 -6.39
C ASP A 173 -15.32 -5.37 -4.99
N GLY A 174 -15.59 -4.60 -3.93
CA GLY A 174 -15.43 -5.00 -2.54
C GLY A 174 -13.97 -5.12 -2.10
N ILE A 175 -13.01 -4.59 -2.83
CA ILE A 175 -11.61 -4.59 -2.42
C ILE A 175 -11.43 -3.70 -1.18
N MET A 176 -10.76 -4.22 -0.16
CA MET A 176 -10.48 -3.50 1.07
C MET A 176 -9.47 -2.38 0.82
N ALA A 177 -9.83 -1.15 1.15
CA ALA A 177 -8.97 0.02 1.03
C ALA A 177 -7.71 -0.13 1.87
N LYS A 178 -6.57 0.30 1.31
CA LYS A 178 -5.24 0.29 1.93
C LYS A 178 -4.47 1.54 1.49
N GLY A 179 -3.68 2.11 2.42
CA GLY A 179 -2.95 3.35 2.13
C GLY A 179 -3.89 4.57 2.06
N PHE A 180 -3.45 5.60 1.35
CA PHE A 180 -4.27 6.78 1.11
C PHE A 180 -5.43 6.45 0.16
N THR A 181 -6.63 6.85 0.52
CA THR A 181 -7.85 6.61 -0.25
C THR A 181 -8.75 7.84 -0.15
N THR A 182 -9.14 8.38 -1.30
CA THR A 182 -10.05 9.54 -1.36
C THR A 182 -11.47 9.08 -1.64
N LEU A 183 -12.39 9.41 -0.74
CA LEU A 183 -13.80 9.05 -0.80
C LEU A 183 -14.63 10.32 -0.71
N SER A 184 -15.43 10.61 -1.72
CA SER A 184 -16.27 11.82 -1.79
C SER A 184 -15.51 13.11 -1.45
N GLY A 185 -14.31 13.29 -2.04
CA GLY A 185 -13.45 14.45 -1.84
C GLY A 185 -12.71 14.52 -0.51
N LYS A 186 -12.88 13.54 0.38
CA LYS A 186 -12.17 13.44 1.66
C LYS A 186 -11.13 12.33 1.62
N THR A 187 -9.91 12.63 2.03
CA THR A 187 -8.81 11.64 2.04
C THR A 187 -8.70 10.99 3.41
N TYR A 188 -8.53 9.68 3.41
CA TYR A 188 -8.34 8.82 4.57
C TYR A 188 -7.05 8.01 4.40
N TYR A 189 -6.54 7.44 5.47
CA TYR A 189 -5.47 6.46 5.40
C TYR A 189 -5.89 5.16 6.08
N PHE A 190 -5.74 4.08 5.34
CA PHE A 190 -6.01 2.74 5.86
C PHE A 190 -4.68 1.99 6.03
N ASN A 191 -4.50 1.38 7.18
CA ASN A 191 -3.31 0.57 7.45
C ASN A 191 -3.10 -0.46 6.34
N THR A 192 -1.93 -0.48 5.73
CA THR A 192 -1.64 -1.29 4.52
C THR A 192 -1.71 -2.80 4.75
N ARG A 193 -1.53 -3.26 5.99
CA ARG A 193 -1.63 -4.68 6.36
C ARG A 193 -3.06 -5.05 6.78
N SER A 194 -3.66 -4.29 7.70
CA SER A 194 -4.94 -4.65 8.34
C SER A 194 -6.16 -4.00 7.70
N GLY A 195 -6.01 -2.99 6.86
CA GLY A 195 -7.09 -2.18 6.30
C GLY A 195 -7.86 -1.34 7.33
N LYS A 196 -7.37 -1.22 8.56
CA LYS A 196 -8.01 -0.38 9.58
C LYS A 196 -7.80 1.09 9.25
N MET A 197 -8.84 1.89 9.34
CA MET A 197 -8.75 3.35 9.22
C MET A 197 -7.87 3.90 10.34
N VAL A 198 -6.95 4.77 9.98
CA VAL A 198 -6.07 5.47 10.91
C VAL A 198 -6.72 6.77 11.36
N THR A 199 -6.61 7.08 12.64
CA THR A 199 -7.03 8.36 13.24
C THR A 199 -5.90 8.93 14.10
N GLY A 200 -5.91 10.23 14.33
CA GLY A 200 -4.87 10.93 15.09
C GLY A 200 -3.57 11.10 14.26
N TRP A 201 -2.48 11.34 14.98
CA TRP A 201 -1.17 11.52 14.37
C TRP A 201 -0.64 10.22 13.75
N LYS A 202 -0.06 10.34 12.55
CA LYS A 202 0.58 9.23 11.86
C LYS A 202 1.76 9.70 11.04
N THR A 203 2.90 9.06 11.21
CA THR A 203 4.05 9.23 10.30
C THR A 203 3.95 8.18 9.20
N ILE A 204 3.99 8.61 7.96
CA ILE A 204 3.92 7.78 6.75
C ILE A 204 5.03 8.29 5.83
N ASN A 205 5.98 7.44 5.48
CA ASN A 205 7.13 7.81 4.65
C ASN A 205 7.81 9.11 5.15
N TYR A 206 8.07 9.16 6.47
CA TYR A 206 8.68 10.31 7.19
C TYR A 206 7.89 11.61 7.20
N ASN A 207 6.80 11.71 6.48
CA ASN A 207 5.87 12.82 6.52
C ASN A 207 4.87 12.63 7.67
N LYS A 208 4.67 13.66 8.48
CA LYS A 208 3.73 13.64 9.59
C LYS A 208 2.36 14.12 9.12
N TYR A 209 1.35 13.29 9.37
CA TYR A 209 -0.05 13.54 9.03
C TYR A 209 -0.90 13.57 10.28
N TYR A 210 -2.04 14.22 10.20
CA TYR A 210 -3.08 14.09 11.19
C TYR A 210 -4.38 13.68 10.52
N PHE A 211 -5.00 12.66 11.07
CA PHE A 211 -6.32 12.20 10.66
C PHE A 211 -7.29 12.50 11.80
N ASP A 212 -8.36 13.21 11.52
CA ASP A 212 -9.32 13.61 12.54
C ASP A 212 -9.75 12.42 13.40
N LYS A 213 -9.76 12.57 14.71
CA LYS A 213 -9.99 11.46 15.63
C LYS A 213 -11.40 10.86 15.52
N SER A 214 -12.39 11.65 15.13
CA SER A 214 -13.79 11.24 15.03
C SER A 214 -14.15 10.73 13.64
N THR A 215 -13.66 11.40 12.60
CA THR A 215 -14.03 11.14 11.22
C THR A 215 -12.98 10.34 10.44
N GLY A 216 -11.71 10.39 10.83
CA GLY A 216 -10.57 9.81 10.10
C GLY A 216 -10.16 10.63 8.87
N VAL A 217 -10.74 11.80 8.64
CA VAL A 217 -10.40 12.66 7.50
C VAL A 217 -9.02 13.26 7.69
N MET A 218 -8.20 13.22 6.65
CA MET A 218 -6.87 13.81 6.63
C MET A 218 -6.94 15.33 6.77
N ALA A 219 -6.18 15.90 7.69
CA ALA A 219 -6.06 17.33 7.88
C ALA A 219 -5.30 17.99 6.73
N THR A 220 -5.79 19.16 6.26
CA THR A 220 -5.14 20.04 5.31
C THR A 220 -5.36 21.49 5.75
N GLY A 221 -4.48 22.42 5.36
CA GLY A 221 -4.57 23.81 5.79
C GLY A 221 -4.22 23.99 7.28
N GLU A 222 -4.81 24.99 7.94
CA GLU A 222 -4.59 25.25 9.36
C GLU A 222 -5.62 24.52 10.21
N VAL A 223 -5.16 23.74 11.18
CA VAL A 223 -6.01 22.92 12.06
C VAL A 223 -5.55 23.06 13.51
N THR A 224 -6.48 23.28 14.42
CA THR A 224 -6.20 23.28 15.86
C THR A 224 -6.38 21.88 16.43
N ILE A 225 -5.33 21.32 17.01
CA ILE A 225 -5.32 19.97 17.59
C ILE A 225 -4.90 20.09 19.06
N ASN A 226 -5.78 19.69 19.98
CA ASN A 226 -5.57 19.81 21.42
C ASN A 226 -5.12 21.25 21.84
N GLY A 227 -5.76 22.29 21.30
CA GLY A 227 -5.47 23.69 21.61
C GLY A 227 -4.24 24.28 20.88
N LYS A 228 -3.45 23.48 20.18
CA LYS A 228 -2.27 23.95 19.43
C LYS A 228 -2.57 24.02 17.93
N LYS A 229 -2.20 25.11 17.27
CA LYS A 229 -2.34 25.29 15.83
C LYS A 229 -1.25 24.53 15.08
N TYR A 230 -1.64 23.84 14.03
CA TYR A 230 -0.77 23.14 13.08
C TYR A 230 -1.15 23.52 11.67
N LYS A 231 -0.18 23.49 10.78
CA LYS A 231 -0.39 23.73 9.34
C LYS A 231 -0.03 22.50 8.53
N PHE A 232 -0.90 22.16 7.58
CA PHE A 232 -0.70 21.03 6.66
C PHE A 232 -0.76 21.54 5.23
N ASN A 233 0.05 20.99 4.34
CA ASN A 233 -0.08 21.30 2.91
C ASN A 233 -1.32 20.64 2.29
N SER A 234 -1.58 20.87 1.01
CA SER A 234 -2.70 20.26 0.28
C SER A 234 -2.66 18.74 0.24
N ASN A 235 -1.49 18.12 0.38
CA ASN A 235 -1.29 16.68 0.46
C ASN A 235 -1.39 16.13 1.90
N GLY A 236 -1.77 16.97 2.88
CA GLY A 236 -1.94 16.59 4.27
C GLY A 236 -0.64 16.43 5.06
N VAL A 237 0.50 16.76 4.48
CA VAL A 237 1.78 16.72 5.21
C VAL A 237 1.85 17.91 6.16
N MET A 238 2.16 17.64 7.43
CA MET A 238 2.38 18.70 8.40
C MET A 238 3.54 19.58 7.93
N ILE A 239 3.24 20.86 7.74
CA ILE A 239 4.26 21.88 7.56
C ILE A 239 4.74 22.19 8.99
N ASP A 240 5.95 21.78 9.31
CA ASP A 240 6.54 22.17 10.57
C ASP A 240 6.81 23.68 10.56
N THR A 241 5.83 24.44 11.05
CA THR A 241 6.01 25.88 11.27
C THR A 241 6.90 26.14 12.49
N THR A 242 7.21 25.08 13.25
CA THR A 242 8.22 25.04 14.30
C THR A 242 9.49 24.33 13.82
N SER A 243 9.62 24.00 12.50
CA SER A 243 10.94 23.78 11.93
C SER A 243 11.81 24.92 12.46
N PRO A 244 12.97 24.67 13.07
CA PRO A 244 13.74 25.72 13.74
C PRO A 244 14.35 26.65 12.70
N THR A 245 13.51 27.44 12.04
CA THR A 245 13.87 28.62 11.28
C THR A 245 14.29 29.66 12.31
N GLY A 246 15.52 29.55 12.70
CA GLY A 246 16.09 30.43 13.72
C GLY A 246 17.35 29.87 14.38
N THR A 247 17.42 28.56 14.59
CA THR A 247 18.63 28.00 15.19
C THR A 247 19.50 27.37 14.08
N LYS A 248 20.57 28.06 13.75
CA LYS A 248 21.55 27.66 12.73
C LYS A 248 22.38 26.49 13.28
N THR A 249 21.82 25.28 13.27
CA THR A 249 22.50 24.06 13.71
C THR A 249 22.73 23.10 12.56
N ILE A 250 23.73 22.22 12.69
CA ILE A 250 23.98 21.16 11.71
C ILE A 250 22.73 20.30 11.54
N LYS A 251 22.11 19.86 12.63
CA LYS A 251 20.89 19.06 12.61
C LYS A 251 19.79 19.69 11.77
N ASN A 252 19.51 20.97 12.02
CA ASN A 252 18.46 21.69 11.30
C ASN A 252 18.79 21.89 9.81
N TYR A 253 20.06 22.12 9.49
CA TYR A 253 20.51 22.22 8.11
C TYR A 253 20.31 20.91 7.35
N LEU A 254 20.71 19.77 7.95
CA LEU A 254 20.55 18.45 7.33
C LEU A 254 19.07 18.03 7.26
N ALA A 255 18.29 18.29 8.31
CA ALA A 255 16.85 18.03 8.28
C ALA A 255 16.15 18.86 7.18
N GLY A 256 16.56 20.11 6.99
CA GLY A 256 16.11 20.96 5.88
C GLY A 256 16.48 20.36 4.52
N ALA A 257 17.73 19.96 4.35
CA ALA A 257 18.24 19.36 3.11
C ALA A 257 17.53 18.01 2.75
N LEU A 258 17.04 17.28 3.74
CA LEU A 258 16.32 16.02 3.52
C LEU A 258 14.84 16.20 3.14
N GLN A 259 14.25 17.37 3.32
CA GLN A 259 12.83 17.60 2.99
C GLN A 259 12.47 17.29 1.53
N PRO A 260 13.27 17.68 0.51
CA PRO A 260 12.93 17.43 -0.88
C PRO A 260 13.12 15.97 -1.33
N VAL A 261 13.79 15.13 -0.54
CA VAL A 261 14.03 13.72 -0.91
C VAL A 261 12.71 13.00 -1.14
N GLY A 262 12.57 12.39 -2.32
CA GLY A 262 11.35 11.70 -2.71
C GLY A 262 10.13 12.61 -2.94
N GLN A 263 10.33 13.92 -3.12
CA GLN A 263 9.28 14.91 -3.35
C GLN A 263 9.60 15.97 -4.41
N ALA A 264 10.83 16.02 -4.90
CA ALA A 264 11.25 16.97 -5.93
C ALA A 264 12.14 16.28 -6.96
N LEU A 265 11.86 16.53 -8.25
CA LEU A 265 12.65 16.02 -9.36
C LEU A 265 13.79 17.00 -9.72
N TYR A 266 14.76 16.48 -10.47
CA TYR A 266 15.80 17.30 -11.07
C TYR A 266 15.19 18.12 -12.22
N VAL A 267 15.33 19.42 -12.17
CA VAL A 267 14.96 20.35 -13.26
C VAL A 267 16.12 21.29 -13.49
N TRP A 268 16.55 21.43 -14.74
CA TRP A 268 17.67 22.31 -15.09
C TRP A 268 17.42 23.76 -14.70
N GLY A 269 18.34 24.39 -13.94
CA GLY A 269 18.15 25.71 -13.37
C GLY A 269 17.11 25.79 -12.25
N GLY A 270 16.58 24.65 -11.81
CA GLY A 270 15.58 24.58 -10.76
C GLY A 270 16.09 25.02 -9.39
N GLY A 271 15.26 25.71 -8.60
CA GLY A 271 15.60 26.24 -7.29
C GLY A 271 16.31 27.59 -7.29
N TRP A 272 16.71 28.13 -8.42
CA TRP A 272 17.45 29.40 -8.50
C TRP A 272 16.59 30.65 -8.25
N ASN A 273 15.32 30.61 -8.60
CA ASN A 273 14.43 31.78 -8.63
C ASN A 273 13.36 31.79 -7.53
N ASP A 274 13.36 30.81 -6.64
CA ASP A 274 12.37 30.75 -5.57
C ASP A 274 12.83 31.57 -4.36
N SER A 275 12.77 32.89 -4.52
CA SER A 275 13.47 33.87 -3.69
C SER A 275 13.01 33.98 -2.25
N THR A 276 11.87 33.38 -1.86
CA THR A 276 11.25 33.65 -0.54
C THR A 276 10.64 32.45 0.14
N ARG A 277 10.65 31.25 -0.47
CA ARG A 277 9.90 30.10 0.06
C ARG A 277 10.66 29.30 1.10
N LYS A 278 10.02 29.14 2.25
CA LYS A 278 10.36 28.13 3.23
C LYS A 278 9.66 26.82 2.86
N GLY A 279 10.43 25.73 2.87
CA GLY A 279 9.90 24.40 2.55
C GLY A 279 9.69 24.15 1.05
N ILE A 280 9.14 22.99 0.73
CA ILE A 280 8.90 22.54 -0.64
C ILE A 280 7.59 23.14 -1.15
N SER A 281 7.58 23.62 -2.39
CA SER A 281 6.37 24.19 -2.99
C SER A 281 5.40 23.10 -3.45
N SER A 282 4.10 23.45 -3.49
CA SER A 282 3.09 22.56 -4.10
C SER A 282 3.35 22.33 -5.59
N THR A 283 3.96 23.30 -6.29
CA THR A 283 4.37 23.15 -7.70
C THR A 283 5.37 21.99 -7.85
N MET A 284 6.39 21.91 -6.98
CA MET A 284 7.38 20.82 -7.02
C MET A 284 6.75 19.47 -6.71
N THR A 285 5.93 19.39 -5.66
CA THR A 285 5.31 18.11 -5.28
C THR A 285 4.27 17.64 -6.29
N ASN A 286 3.50 18.54 -6.87
CA ASN A 286 2.55 18.22 -7.93
C ASN A 286 3.27 17.75 -9.19
N PHE A 287 4.35 18.44 -9.57
CA PHE A 287 5.17 18.02 -10.70
C PHE A 287 5.78 16.63 -10.46
N TYR A 288 6.38 16.39 -9.28
CA TYR A 288 6.90 15.07 -8.91
C TYR A 288 5.85 13.97 -9.02
N ASN A 289 4.64 14.21 -8.54
CA ASN A 289 3.57 13.21 -8.56
C ASN A 289 3.00 12.96 -9.95
N SER A 290 3.01 13.98 -10.83
CA SER A 290 2.47 13.90 -12.19
C SER A 290 3.38 13.18 -13.18
N GLN A 291 4.68 13.05 -12.89
CA GLN A 291 5.63 12.40 -13.80
C GLN A 291 5.56 10.87 -13.70
N SER A 292 5.99 10.18 -14.76
CA SER A 292 6.10 8.71 -14.82
C SER A 292 7.56 8.24 -14.61
N SER A 293 7.76 6.93 -14.66
CA SER A 293 9.09 6.31 -14.62
C SER A 293 9.96 6.63 -15.85
N SER A 294 9.36 7.17 -16.92
CA SER A 294 10.07 7.64 -18.13
C SER A 294 10.46 9.13 -18.03
N TYR A 295 10.51 9.69 -16.81
CA TYR A 295 10.92 11.07 -16.62
C TYR A 295 12.32 11.31 -17.20
N ASP A 296 12.42 12.29 -18.11
CA ASP A 296 13.67 12.76 -18.67
C ASP A 296 13.80 14.27 -18.44
N TYR A 297 14.81 14.68 -17.68
CA TYR A 297 15.05 16.09 -17.36
C TYR A 297 15.38 16.93 -18.61
N ASN A 298 15.83 16.32 -19.71
CA ASN A 298 16.12 17.05 -20.96
C ASN A 298 14.89 17.75 -21.53
N ASN A 299 13.69 17.23 -21.23
CA ASN A 299 12.42 17.86 -21.61
C ASN A 299 12.09 19.10 -20.75
N TYR A 300 12.91 19.40 -19.73
CA TYR A 300 12.70 20.47 -18.74
C TYR A 300 13.95 21.33 -18.58
N ARG A 301 14.57 21.70 -19.70
CA ARG A 301 15.81 22.52 -19.74
C ARG A 301 15.57 23.99 -20.09
N ASP A 302 14.31 24.39 -20.33
CA ASP A 302 14.03 25.81 -20.52
C ASP A 302 14.23 26.57 -19.19
N LEU A 303 14.78 27.76 -19.27
CA LEU A 303 15.11 28.58 -18.12
C LEU A 303 13.96 29.50 -17.68
N SER A 304 12.72 29.22 -18.11
CA SER A 304 11.55 29.95 -17.66
C SER A 304 11.34 29.83 -16.15
N THR A 305 10.81 30.88 -15.53
CA THR A 305 10.48 30.87 -14.09
C THR A 305 9.51 29.74 -13.75
N ALA A 306 8.54 29.45 -14.64
CA ALA A 306 7.57 28.38 -14.44
C ALA A 306 8.23 26.99 -14.42
N ASN A 307 9.22 26.76 -15.29
CA ASN A 307 9.93 25.49 -15.33
C ASN A 307 10.86 25.31 -14.13
N ARG A 308 11.65 26.37 -13.81
CA ARG A 308 12.57 26.36 -12.66
C ARG A 308 11.87 26.15 -11.31
N ALA A 309 10.60 26.52 -11.20
CA ALA A 309 9.79 26.29 -10.00
C ALA A 309 9.37 24.85 -9.77
N LYS A 310 9.58 23.94 -10.76
CA LYS A 310 9.09 22.55 -10.70
C LYS A 310 10.01 21.60 -9.95
N GLY A 311 11.28 21.95 -9.72
CA GLY A 311 12.25 21.07 -9.08
C GLY A 311 13.56 21.76 -8.75
N PHE A 312 14.64 20.98 -8.61
CA PHE A 312 15.98 21.48 -8.30
C PHE A 312 17.03 20.93 -9.25
N ASP A 313 17.95 21.78 -9.72
CA ASP A 313 19.25 21.27 -10.14
C ASP A 313 20.18 21.07 -8.94
N CYS A 314 21.42 20.65 -9.14
CA CYS A 314 22.34 20.35 -8.06
C CYS A 314 22.68 21.60 -7.22
N SER A 315 22.97 22.73 -7.85
CA SER A 315 23.33 23.98 -7.18
C SER A 315 22.10 24.71 -6.61
N GLY A 316 20.97 24.66 -7.29
CA GLY A 316 19.70 25.18 -6.79
C GLY A 316 19.24 24.45 -5.53
N PHE A 317 19.43 23.14 -5.46
CA PHE A 317 19.14 22.36 -4.26
C PHE A 317 20.02 22.78 -3.07
N VAL A 318 21.35 22.88 -3.27
CA VAL A 318 22.27 23.26 -2.19
C VAL A 318 22.02 24.70 -1.74
N GLY A 319 21.77 25.61 -2.68
CA GLY A 319 21.39 26.98 -2.38
C GLY A 319 20.08 27.09 -1.61
N TRP A 320 19.08 26.34 -2.03
CA TRP A 320 17.79 26.25 -1.34
C TRP A 320 17.96 25.72 0.09
N ALA A 321 18.74 24.64 0.29
CA ALA A 321 19.00 24.07 1.61
C ALA A 321 19.71 25.07 2.54
N ALA A 322 20.71 25.79 2.03
CA ALA A 322 21.38 26.86 2.78
C ALA A 322 20.42 28.01 3.11
N TYR A 323 19.52 28.39 2.20
CA TYR A 323 18.51 29.43 2.45
C TYR A 323 17.54 29.03 3.55
N GLN A 324 17.12 27.74 3.63
CA GLN A 324 16.18 27.30 4.67
C GLN A 324 16.68 27.63 6.08
N ILE A 325 18.01 27.63 6.30
CA ILE A 325 18.60 27.83 7.62
C ILE A 325 19.19 29.24 7.82
N MET A 326 19.78 29.82 6.79
CA MET A 326 20.57 31.03 6.92
C MET A 326 19.74 32.30 6.89
N GLN A 327 18.89 32.50 5.93
CA GLN A 327 17.97 33.65 5.74
C GLN A 327 18.61 35.05 5.99
N SER A 328 19.91 35.17 5.72
CA SER A 328 20.68 36.37 5.93
C SER A 328 20.89 37.21 4.66
N LYS A 329 20.40 36.76 3.54
CA LYS A 329 20.45 37.42 2.23
C LYS A 329 19.05 37.51 1.63
N SER A 330 18.85 38.43 0.69
CA SER A 330 17.55 38.83 0.15
C SER A 330 16.87 37.76 -0.77
N GLY A 331 17.53 36.65 -1.09
CA GLY A 331 16.95 35.59 -1.90
C GLY A 331 17.94 34.51 -2.28
N ILE A 332 17.40 33.38 -2.75
CA ILE A 332 18.18 32.20 -3.10
C ILE A 332 19.17 32.49 -4.23
N GLY A 333 18.72 33.13 -5.31
CA GLY A 333 19.54 33.39 -6.50
C GLY A 333 20.66 34.40 -6.33
N SER A 334 20.61 35.27 -5.31
CA SER A 334 21.58 36.34 -5.15
C SER A 334 22.56 36.17 -3.98
N GLY A 335 22.49 35.12 -3.21
CA GLY A 335 23.35 34.95 -2.06
C GLY A 335 23.55 33.51 -1.60
N TYR A 336 22.83 32.55 -2.20
CA TYR A 336 22.88 31.15 -1.83
C TYR A 336 23.18 30.22 -2.99
N THR A 337 22.80 30.59 -4.22
CA THR A 337 22.95 29.76 -5.41
C THR A 337 23.87 30.44 -6.42
N VAL A 338 24.81 29.67 -6.95
CA VAL A 338 25.72 30.00 -8.02
C VAL A 338 26.05 28.70 -8.75
N VAL A 339 26.70 28.76 -9.91
CA VAL A 339 27.15 27.54 -10.59
C VAL A 339 28.00 26.66 -9.66
N SER A 340 27.86 25.33 -9.82
CA SER A 340 28.39 24.36 -8.86
C SER A 340 29.87 24.58 -8.47
N GLY A 341 30.73 24.89 -9.42
CA GLY A 341 32.15 25.14 -9.15
C GLY A 341 32.49 26.36 -8.28
N GLU A 342 31.57 27.28 -8.12
CA GLU A 342 31.77 28.54 -7.38
C GLU A 342 31.08 28.57 -6.02
N ILE A 343 30.27 27.57 -5.67
CA ILE A 343 29.44 27.60 -4.46
C ILE A 343 30.26 27.76 -3.16
N GLY A 344 31.42 27.12 -3.10
CA GLY A 344 32.33 27.25 -1.96
C GLY A 344 32.93 28.66 -1.82
N SER A 345 33.24 29.29 -2.95
CA SER A 345 33.71 30.68 -2.99
C SER A 345 32.66 31.67 -2.57
N LEU A 346 31.40 31.48 -3.02
CA LEU A 346 30.26 32.28 -2.59
C LEU A 346 30.03 32.19 -1.07
N TYR A 347 30.04 31.00 -0.52
CA TYR A 347 29.79 30.82 0.91
C TYR A 347 30.96 31.32 1.77
N LYS A 348 32.22 31.18 1.26
CA LYS A 348 33.41 31.78 1.89
C LYS A 348 33.33 33.33 1.90
N SER A 349 32.95 33.93 0.77
CA SER A 349 32.81 35.39 0.66
C SER A 349 31.69 35.94 1.56
N ASN A 350 30.66 35.16 1.85
CA ASN A 350 29.63 35.48 2.82
C ASN A 350 30.13 35.40 4.28
N GLY A 351 31.36 34.95 4.53
CA GLY A 351 31.93 34.78 5.88
C GLY A 351 31.41 33.53 6.61
N TRP A 352 30.73 32.62 5.95
CA TRP A 352 30.06 31.50 6.60
C TRP A 352 30.98 30.34 6.94
N GLY A 353 32.15 30.22 6.31
CA GLY A 353 33.08 29.14 6.52
C GLY A 353 34.33 29.22 5.69
N SER A 354 34.95 28.09 5.45
CA SER A 354 36.24 27.95 4.74
C SER A 354 36.24 26.81 3.73
N ILE A 355 37.07 26.95 2.69
CA ILE A 355 37.24 25.90 1.67
C ILE A 355 38.28 24.89 2.18
N ARG A 356 38.02 23.62 1.93
CA ARG A 356 38.91 22.47 2.10
C ARG A 356 39.22 21.89 0.73
N THR A 357 40.45 21.99 0.31
CA THR A 357 40.92 21.41 -0.96
C THR A 357 41.12 19.92 -0.81
N GLN A 358 41.31 19.20 -1.92
CA GLN A 358 41.66 17.76 -1.92
C GLN A 358 42.93 17.50 -1.11
N ALA A 359 43.94 18.38 -1.16
CA ALA A 359 45.14 18.24 -0.34
C ALA A 359 44.83 18.33 1.16
N ASN A 360 43.97 19.24 1.58
CA ASN A 360 43.52 19.33 2.97
C ASN A 360 42.74 18.09 3.42
N LEU A 361 41.93 17.49 2.53
CA LEU A 361 41.24 16.25 2.86
C LEU A 361 42.18 15.08 2.97
N ALA A 362 43.12 14.95 2.04
CA ALA A 362 44.15 13.88 2.05
C ALA A 362 44.98 13.96 3.35
N SER A 363 45.48 15.14 3.73
CA SER A 363 46.26 15.33 4.97
C SER A 363 45.46 15.04 6.23
N SER A 364 44.13 15.20 6.19
CA SER A 364 43.22 14.86 7.30
C SER A 364 42.64 13.44 7.18
N ASN A 365 43.28 12.55 6.40
CA ASN A 365 42.79 11.18 6.15
C ASN A 365 41.34 11.13 5.64
N TRP A 366 41.03 12.01 4.69
CA TRP A 366 39.75 12.11 4.01
C TRP A 366 38.58 12.42 4.94
N LYS A 367 38.82 13.19 6.02
CA LYS A 367 37.79 13.52 6.99
C LYS A 367 36.85 14.61 6.44
N VAL A 368 35.60 14.24 6.25
CA VAL A 368 34.47 15.13 5.96
C VAL A 368 33.54 15.20 7.16
N TYR A 369 32.79 16.29 7.28
CA TYR A 369 31.89 16.49 8.42
C TYR A 369 30.44 16.66 7.93
N PRO A 370 29.45 16.30 8.78
CA PRO A 370 28.06 16.57 8.47
C PRO A 370 27.83 18.06 8.23
N GLY A 371 27.13 18.36 7.15
CA GLY A 371 26.89 19.73 6.67
C GLY A 371 27.95 20.27 5.72
N ASP A 372 29.14 19.64 5.57
CA ASP A 372 30.08 20.06 4.55
C ASP A 372 29.42 20.03 3.16
N VAL A 373 29.67 21.05 2.34
CA VAL A 373 29.18 21.15 0.95
C VAL A 373 30.31 20.79 0.00
N GLY A 374 30.21 19.65 -0.64
CA GLY A 374 31.13 19.22 -1.69
C GLY A 374 30.75 19.83 -3.04
N TYR A 375 31.74 20.17 -3.86
CA TYR A 375 31.52 20.80 -5.17
C TYR A 375 32.69 20.65 -6.14
N ASP A 376 32.35 20.54 -7.41
CA ASP A 376 33.26 20.66 -8.54
C ASP A 376 32.60 21.45 -9.69
N SER A 377 33.23 21.54 -10.85
CA SER A 377 32.70 22.28 -12.00
C SER A 377 31.36 21.73 -12.54
N GLY A 378 31.02 20.48 -12.26
CA GLY A 378 29.84 19.81 -12.82
C GLY A 378 28.77 19.46 -11.81
N HIS A 379 29.07 19.45 -10.48
CA HIS A 379 28.14 18.97 -9.48
C HIS A 379 28.38 19.56 -8.08
N THR A 380 27.34 19.51 -7.22
CA THR A 380 27.47 19.88 -5.81
C THR A 380 26.53 19.02 -4.95
N TRP A 381 26.93 18.77 -3.70
CA TRP A 381 26.27 17.86 -2.77
C TRP A 381 26.48 18.29 -1.31
N ILE A 382 25.66 17.77 -0.40
CA ILE A 382 25.77 18.02 1.05
C ILE A 382 26.13 16.71 1.73
N ILE A 383 27.12 16.71 2.63
CA ILE A 383 27.48 15.57 3.47
C ILE A 383 26.44 15.41 4.59
N LEU A 384 25.76 14.27 4.65
CA LEU A 384 24.92 13.88 5.77
C LEU A 384 25.75 13.32 6.94
N GLY A 385 26.77 12.54 6.63
CA GLY A 385 27.68 11.99 7.62
C GLY A 385 28.73 11.07 7.02
N GLN A 386 29.82 10.83 7.75
CA GLN A 386 30.89 9.93 7.36
C GLN A 386 30.79 8.60 8.12
N CYS A 387 30.99 7.49 7.40
CA CYS A 387 31.02 6.14 7.96
C CYS A 387 32.40 5.76 8.52
N LYS A 388 32.48 4.65 9.25
CA LYS A 388 33.76 4.15 9.82
C LYS A 388 34.77 3.77 8.75
N ASP A 389 34.31 3.27 7.60
CA ASP A 389 35.14 2.92 6.42
C ASP A 389 35.56 4.15 5.60
N LYS A 390 35.33 5.37 6.10
CA LYS A 390 35.60 6.66 5.48
C LYS A 390 34.73 6.99 4.27
N SER A 391 33.83 6.13 3.85
CA SER A 391 32.77 6.50 2.90
C SER A 391 31.81 7.54 3.51
N ALA A 392 31.09 8.30 2.72
CA ALA A 392 30.17 9.32 3.20
C ALA A 392 28.78 9.16 2.60
N VAL A 393 27.75 9.32 3.42
CA VAL A 393 26.37 9.48 2.95
C VAL A 393 26.15 10.94 2.61
N ILE A 394 25.60 11.18 1.43
CA ILE A 394 25.35 12.51 0.88
C ILE A 394 23.89 12.69 0.50
N VAL A 395 23.47 13.94 0.38
CA VAL A 395 22.20 14.30 -0.27
C VAL A 395 22.49 15.28 -1.40
N HIS A 396 21.90 15.04 -2.56
CA HIS A 396 22.12 15.83 -3.76
C HIS A 396 20.93 15.73 -4.72
N SER A 397 20.86 16.62 -5.72
CA SER A 397 19.89 16.51 -6.82
C SER A 397 20.59 16.06 -8.09
N THR A 398 20.07 15.01 -8.76
CA THR A 398 20.68 14.38 -9.93
C THR A 398 19.72 14.28 -11.10
N PRO A 399 20.22 14.39 -12.36
CA PRO A 399 19.42 14.20 -13.57
C PRO A 399 18.61 12.90 -13.57
N ASN A 400 17.44 12.92 -14.23
CA ASN A 400 16.48 11.81 -14.37
C ASN A 400 15.87 11.28 -13.06
N ALA A 401 16.33 11.75 -11.92
CA ALA A 401 15.79 11.41 -10.62
C ALA A 401 15.34 12.68 -9.89
N GLY A 402 16.15 13.22 -9.01
CA GLY A 402 15.85 14.40 -8.22
C GLY A 402 16.69 14.43 -6.97
N VAL A 403 16.13 15.01 -5.89
CA VAL A 403 16.83 15.03 -4.61
C VAL A 403 16.80 13.65 -3.97
N GLN A 404 17.98 13.12 -3.72
CA GLN A 404 18.17 11.74 -3.23
C GLN A 404 19.30 11.64 -2.20
N ILE A 405 19.26 10.56 -1.42
CA ILE A 405 20.36 10.13 -0.54
C ILE A 405 21.20 9.12 -1.32
N SER A 406 22.52 9.39 -1.42
CA SER A 406 23.47 8.47 -2.04
C SER A 406 24.66 8.19 -1.12
N GLY A 407 25.33 7.07 -1.30
CA GLY A 407 26.56 6.73 -0.61
C GLY A 407 27.75 6.79 -1.55
N THR A 408 28.87 7.35 -1.10
CA THR A 408 30.12 7.31 -1.85
C THR A 408 30.79 5.95 -1.69
N PRO A 409 31.64 5.50 -2.64
CA PRO A 409 32.62 4.48 -2.33
C PRO A 409 33.59 4.95 -1.22
N THR A 410 34.41 4.04 -0.69
CA THR A 410 35.48 4.41 0.21
C THR A 410 36.50 5.30 -0.52
N PRO A 411 37.34 6.08 0.18
CA PRO A 411 38.42 6.83 -0.47
C PRO A 411 39.37 5.99 -1.31
N SER A 412 39.54 4.71 -1.00
CA SER A 412 40.32 3.75 -1.78
C SER A 412 39.60 3.27 -3.06
N GLY A 413 38.32 3.57 -3.24
CA GLY A 413 37.54 3.27 -4.44
C GLY A 413 36.59 2.05 -4.32
N SER A 414 36.47 1.42 -3.14
CA SER A 414 35.55 0.29 -2.95
C SER A 414 34.09 0.74 -2.94
N TYR A 415 33.29 0.18 -3.83
CA TYR A 415 31.83 0.37 -3.90
C TYR A 415 31.05 -0.52 -2.92
N SER A 416 31.70 -1.50 -2.28
CA SER A 416 31.17 -2.23 -1.13
C SER A 416 31.34 -1.40 0.13
N SER A 417 30.73 -0.20 0.17
CA SER A 417 30.90 0.76 1.26
C SER A 417 29.71 0.80 2.20
N GLN A 418 29.95 1.17 3.46
CA GLN A 418 28.91 1.37 4.47
C GLN A 418 27.93 2.48 4.05
N ALA A 419 28.43 3.54 3.40
CA ALA A 419 27.60 4.65 2.95
C ALA A 419 26.57 4.24 1.89
N ILE A 420 26.96 3.40 0.91
CA ILE A 420 26.06 2.89 -0.12
C ILE A 420 24.95 2.03 0.51
N THR A 421 25.33 1.15 1.45
CA THR A 421 24.37 0.32 2.19
C THR A 421 23.36 1.19 2.99
N LEU A 422 23.86 2.24 3.66
CA LEU A 422 23.00 3.17 4.38
C LEU A 422 22.09 3.97 3.43
N ALA A 423 22.62 4.48 2.34
CA ALA A 423 21.83 5.20 1.33
C ALA A 423 20.69 4.33 0.81
N GLN A 424 20.94 3.07 0.47
CA GLN A 424 19.92 2.11 0.05
C GLN A 424 18.87 1.88 1.14
N LYS A 425 19.29 1.68 2.40
CA LYS A 425 18.40 1.52 3.57
C LYS A 425 17.44 2.68 3.73
N TYR A 426 17.92 3.93 3.55
CA TYR A 426 17.11 5.11 3.77
C TYR A 426 16.31 5.54 2.54
N MET A 427 16.85 5.39 1.31
CA MET A 427 16.11 5.66 0.07
C MET A 427 14.95 4.68 -0.16
N SER A 428 15.13 3.39 0.17
CA SER A 428 14.05 2.38 0.01
C SER A 428 12.79 2.67 0.82
N ARG A 429 12.86 3.62 1.76
CA ARG A 429 11.72 4.06 2.58
C ARG A 429 10.79 5.03 1.84
N TYR A 430 11.26 5.66 0.76
CA TYR A 430 10.46 6.59 -0.04
C TYR A 430 9.68 5.86 -1.11
N ALA A 431 8.38 6.15 -1.23
CA ALA A 431 7.49 5.47 -2.18
C ALA A 431 7.91 5.66 -3.66
N GLY A 432 8.56 6.79 -3.96
CA GLY A 432 9.08 7.09 -5.30
C GLY A 432 10.41 6.43 -5.65
N TYR A 433 11.03 5.70 -4.72
CA TYR A 433 12.37 5.12 -4.93
C TYR A 433 12.44 4.18 -6.15
N THR A 434 11.39 3.42 -6.40
CA THR A 434 11.31 2.50 -7.55
C THR A 434 10.67 3.14 -8.79
N LYS A 435 10.19 4.37 -8.67
CA LYS A 435 9.49 5.08 -9.75
C LYS A 435 10.45 5.85 -10.66
N TYR A 436 11.51 6.40 -10.08
CA TYR A 436 12.48 7.23 -10.78
C TYR A 436 13.87 6.61 -10.73
N ASP A 437 14.77 7.08 -11.58
CA ASP A 437 16.15 6.58 -11.70
C ASP A 437 17.05 7.06 -10.54
N TYR A 438 16.66 6.73 -9.31
CA TYR A 438 17.43 7.03 -8.12
C TYR A 438 18.64 6.11 -7.96
N HIS A 439 19.81 6.72 -7.80
CA HIS A 439 21.08 6.01 -7.60
C HIS A 439 21.56 6.16 -6.16
N THR A 440 21.51 5.08 -5.39
CA THR A 440 22.03 5.07 -4.01
C THR A 440 23.55 4.93 -3.94
N SER A 441 24.21 4.67 -5.07
CA SER A 441 25.66 4.69 -5.22
C SER A 441 26.07 5.92 -6.03
N SER A 442 26.89 6.78 -5.44
CA SER A 442 27.46 7.94 -6.13
C SER A 442 28.89 7.67 -6.60
N GLY A 443 29.45 8.58 -7.41
CA GLY A 443 30.88 8.61 -7.71
C GLY A 443 31.74 8.81 -6.44
N ASN A 444 33.05 8.69 -6.58
CA ASN A 444 33.99 8.90 -5.47
C ASN A 444 34.10 10.41 -5.14
N TYR A 445 33.01 11.00 -4.66
CA TYR A 445 32.95 12.42 -4.38
C TYR A 445 33.87 12.86 -3.23
N ILE A 446 34.28 11.96 -2.32
CA ILE A 446 35.27 12.31 -1.31
C ILE A 446 36.60 12.71 -1.96
N ARG A 447 36.99 12.04 -3.04
CA ARG A 447 38.22 12.32 -3.81
C ARG A 447 38.01 13.22 -5.04
N ARG A 448 36.86 13.87 -5.13
CA ARG A 448 36.47 14.72 -6.25
C ARG A 448 36.06 16.10 -5.74
N GLY A 449 36.56 17.15 -6.38
CA GLY A 449 36.23 18.54 -6.08
C GLY A 449 36.80 19.04 -4.73
N ASN A 450 36.28 20.16 -4.31
CA ASN A 450 36.59 20.81 -3.04
C ASN A 450 35.40 20.74 -2.10
N TYR A 451 35.62 21.11 -0.83
CA TYR A 451 34.57 21.15 0.17
C TYR A 451 34.50 22.51 0.83
N PHE A 452 33.30 23.07 0.97
CA PHE A 452 33.05 24.19 1.88
C PHE A 452 32.66 23.65 3.25
N ARG A 453 33.33 24.13 4.29
CA ARG A 453 33.07 23.76 5.69
C ARG A 453 32.56 24.96 6.47
N TRP A 454 31.43 24.84 7.10
CA TRP A 454 30.81 25.88 7.91
C TRP A 454 31.65 26.22 9.15
N ASN A 455 31.75 27.50 9.51
CA ASN A 455 32.26 27.93 10.81
C ASN A 455 31.25 27.55 11.91
N ARG A 456 31.70 27.17 13.07
CA ARG A 456 30.84 26.83 14.23
C ARG A 456 30.06 28.02 14.76
N SER A 457 30.51 29.24 14.57
CA SER A 457 29.75 30.47 14.82
C SER A 457 28.60 30.68 13.80
N THR A 458 28.70 30.11 12.62
CA THR A 458 27.65 30.19 11.58
C THR A 458 26.67 29.02 11.67
N LEU A 459 27.16 27.81 11.85
CA LEU A 459 26.36 26.59 11.97
C LEU A 459 26.85 25.80 13.19
N SER A 460 26.14 25.94 14.30
CA SER A 460 26.48 25.31 15.58
C SER A 460 26.15 23.83 15.61
N ASP A 461 26.68 23.10 16.59
CA ASP A 461 26.50 21.65 16.74
C ASP A 461 26.09 21.27 18.17
N PRO A 462 24.96 21.74 18.69
CA PRO A 462 24.52 21.39 20.04
C PRO A 462 24.13 19.91 20.16
N ASP A 463 23.79 19.25 19.05
CA ASP A 463 23.38 17.84 18.99
C ASP A 463 24.58 16.88 18.90
N GLY A 464 25.81 17.40 18.71
CA GLY A 464 27.05 16.60 18.68
C GLY A 464 27.27 15.80 17.39
N TYR A 465 26.65 16.19 16.28
CA TYR A 465 26.72 15.48 14.98
C TYR A 465 28.15 15.34 14.44
N LEU A 466 29.05 16.26 14.79
CA LEU A 466 30.47 16.18 14.40
C LEU A 466 31.20 14.95 14.93
N ASN A 467 30.68 14.36 16.01
CA ASN A 467 31.25 13.17 16.66
C ASN A 467 30.47 11.89 16.35
N MET A 468 29.37 12.01 15.58
CA MET A 468 28.54 10.88 15.18
C MET A 468 28.98 10.26 13.86
N THR A 469 28.73 8.97 13.69
CA THR A 469 28.81 8.30 12.39
C THR A 469 27.58 8.60 11.55
N ALA A 470 27.66 8.36 10.23
CA ALA A 470 26.51 8.56 9.32
C ALA A 470 25.27 7.77 9.77
N ASP A 471 25.42 6.54 10.25
CA ASP A 471 24.29 5.73 10.74
C ASP A 471 23.60 6.37 11.96
N GLN A 472 24.38 6.90 12.90
CA GLN A 472 23.84 7.58 14.09
C GLN A 472 23.09 8.87 13.70
N ILE A 473 23.66 9.67 12.79
CA ILE A 473 23.04 10.90 12.30
C ILE A 473 21.72 10.60 11.56
N LEU A 474 21.75 9.62 10.64
CA LEU A 474 20.56 9.23 9.91
C LEU A 474 19.50 8.61 10.83
N ALA A 475 19.89 7.83 11.82
CA ALA A 475 18.95 7.32 12.82
C ALA A 475 18.26 8.46 13.58
N ASP A 476 18.98 9.49 13.98
CA ASP A 476 18.41 10.66 14.69
C ASP A 476 17.55 11.53 13.77
N LEU A 477 17.97 11.75 12.51
CA LEU A 477 17.20 12.57 11.56
C LEU A 477 15.90 11.90 11.08
N PHE A 478 15.83 10.56 11.15
CA PHE A 478 14.72 9.76 10.65
C PHE A 478 13.87 9.10 11.75
N ASN A 479 14.16 9.34 13.02
CA ASN A 479 13.32 8.99 14.16
C ASN A 479 12.35 10.13 14.47
#